data_2fbf78595668351d5987643df2fdc25d
#
_entry.id   2fbf78595668351d5987643df2fdc25d
#
_cell.length_a   1.000
_cell.length_b   1.000
_cell.length_c   1.000
_cell.angle_alpha   90.00
_cell.angle_beta   90.00
_cell.angle_gamma   90.00
#
_symmetry.space_group_name_H-M   'P 1'
#
loop_
_entity.id
_entity.type
_entity.pdbx_description
1 polymer ?
#
loop_
_entity_poly.entity_id
_entity_poly.type
_entity_poly.pdbx_seq_one_letter_code
_entity_poly.pdbx_strand_id
1 'polypeptide(L)'
;MKDYFASFTGRVEEFAKYRPGYPEQIINLLENKIGFDQSKDVADIGCGTGRLSRLFLNNGNLVFGVEPNEEMRLMAEKLLGKFINFIGIDGTAEETKLATNSVDIITVGQAFHWFDLKKTKKEFKRILRKEGYVVILWNERTNTSQVMKAINKILLSLNQEHEEAEKNLVDKKLLNAFFGEEKIGSGTFPNFQMLDLTGLKGRIHSISYVPDSGTENKRIMNELKDVFEKYNNGGQVKIEYTTRVFYGKIKS
;
A
#
# COMPACT_ATOMS: atom_id res chain seq x y z
N MET A 1 11.52 13.13 14.92
CA MET A 1 10.60 12.37 14.04
C MET A 1 10.52 13.13 12.72
N LYS A 2 11.02 12.55 11.61
CA LYS A 2 10.81 13.18 10.30
C LYS A 2 9.30 13.22 10.08
N ASP A 3 8.79 14.35 9.64
CA ASP A 3 7.36 14.55 9.39
C ASP A 3 6.96 13.83 8.10
N TYR A 4 6.82 12.50 8.21
CA TYR A 4 6.47 11.63 7.08
C TYR A 4 5.07 11.93 6.53
N PHE A 5 4.21 12.51 7.36
CA PHE A 5 2.86 12.89 6.96
C PHE A 5 2.87 14.06 5.96
N ALA A 6 3.86 14.96 6.07
CA ALA A 6 4.03 16.07 5.13
C ALA A 6 4.51 15.62 3.73
N SER A 7 5.10 14.43 3.60
CA SER A 7 5.66 13.96 2.32
C SER A 7 4.62 13.72 1.21
N PHE A 8 3.35 13.62 1.57
CA PHE A 8 2.25 13.33 0.65
C PHE A 8 1.32 14.52 0.44
N THR A 9 1.45 15.58 1.26
CA THR A 9 0.68 16.82 1.13
C THR A 9 0.96 17.46 -0.24
N GLY A 10 -0.09 17.85 -0.95
CA GLY A 10 0.00 18.45 -2.29
C GLY A 10 0.11 17.45 -3.47
N ARG A 11 0.26 16.13 -3.21
CA ARG A 11 0.32 15.07 -4.24
C ARG A 11 -0.82 14.04 -4.13
N VAL A 12 -1.79 14.30 -3.28
CA VAL A 12 -2.83 13.32 -2.93
C VAL A 12 -3.67 12.90 -4.15
N GLU A 13 -3.97 13.82 -5.06
CA GLU A 13 -4.73 13.51 -6.28
C GLU A 13 -3.95 12.56 -7.21
N GLU A 14 -2.65 12.81 -7.42
CA GLU A 14 -1.80 11.93 -8.23
C GLU A 14 -1.63 10.57 -7.56
N PHE A 15 -1.41 10.56 -6.25
CA PHE A 15 -1.34 9.34 -5.46
C PHE A 15 -2.63 8.53 -5.60
N ALA A 16 -3.77 9.17 -5.46
CA ALA A 16 -5.09 8.56 -5.60
C ALA A 16 -5.34 8.03 -7.01
N LYS A 17 -4.86 8.71 -8.04
CA LYS A 17 -5.11 8.37 -9.44
C LYS A 17 -4.17 7.28 -9.95
N TYR A 18 -2.88 7.34 -9.61
CA TYR A 18 -1.85 6.59 -10.31
C TYR A 18 -1.21 5.45 -9.51
N ARG A 19 -1.41 5.34 -8.20
CA ARG A 19 -0.90 4.18 -7.44
C ARG A 19 -1.64 2.90 -7.80
N PRO A 20 -0.96 1.72 -7.82
CA PRO A 20 -1.62 0.45 -8.12
C PRO A 20 -2.66 0.06 -7.05
N GLY A 21 -3.70 -0.65 -7.47
CA GLY A 21 -4.58 -1.38 -6.57
C GLY A 21 -3.97 -2.70 -6.10
N TYR A 22 -4.83 -3.56 -5.56
CA TYR A 22 -4.44 -4.89 -5.08
C TYR A 22 -5.24 -5.96 -5.81
N PRO A 23 -4.63 -7.13 -6.12
CA PRO A 23 -5.31 -8.25 -6.79
C PRO A 23 -6.46 -8.83 -5.97
N GLU A 24 -7.60 -9.12 -6.62
CA GLU A 24 -8.78 -9.72 -5.97
C GLU A 24 -8.51 -11.13 -5.42
N GLN A 25 -7.55 -11.85 -6.01
CA GLN A 25 -7.12 -13.17 -5.53
C GLN A 25 -6.63 -13.18 -4.07
N ILE A 26 -6.32 -12.01 -3.50
CA ILE A 26 -5.99 -11.87 -2.07
C ILE A 26 -7.18 -12.29 -1.21
N ILE A 27 -8.40 -11.94 -1.58
CA ILE A 27 -9.61 -12.37 -0.86
C ILE A 27 -9.67 -13.90 -0.82
N ASN A 28 -9.53 -14.57 -1.95
CA ASN A 28 -9.53 -16.05 -2.03
C ASN A 28 -8.42 -16.69 -1.17
N LEU A 29 -7.24 -16.05 -1.09
CA LEU A 29 -6.18 -16.51 -0.19
C LEU A 29 -6.63 -16.46 1.26
N LEU A 30 -7.21 -15.33 1.69
CA LEU A 30 -7.64 -15.12 3.07
C LEU A 30 -8.82 -16.02 3.43
N GLU A 31 -9.80 -16.22 2.53
CA GLU A 31 -10.89 -17.18 2.69
C GLU A 31 -10.36 -18.59 2.97
N ASN A 32 -9.46 -19.09 2.11
CA ASN A 32 -8.94 -20.45 2.19
C ASN A 32 -7.97 -20.67 3.36
N LYS A 33 -7.27 -19.63 3.84
CA LYS A 33 -6.19 -19.80 4.82
C LYS A 33 -6.57 -19.40 6.24
N ILE A 34 -7.49 -18.45 6.39
CA ILE A 34 -7.85 -17.90 7.70
C ILE A 34 -9.36 -17.82 7.92
N GLY A 35 -10.17 -18.37 7.00
CA GLY A 35 -11.64 -18.35 7.13
C GLY A 35 -12.23 -16.94 7.04
N PHE A 36 -11.61 -16.06 6.22
CA PHE A 36 -12.12 -14.72 5.96
C PHE A 36 -13.41 -14.80 5.14
N ASP A 37 -14.38 -13.95 5.45
CA ASP A 37 -15.63 -13.81 4.71
C ASP A 37 -16.19 -12.38 4.82
N GLN A 38 -17.35 -12.13 4.20
CA GLN A 38 -18.00 -10.83 4.16
C GLN A 38 -18.50 -10.33 5.53
N SER A 39 -18.66 -11.21 6.51
CA SER A 39 -19.10 -10.85 7.87
C SER A 39 -17.99 -10.28 8.74
N LYS A 40 -16.74 -10.33 8.27
CA LYS A 40 -15.57 -9.88 9.03
C LYS A 40 -15.37 -8.39 8.92
N ASP A 41 -15.18 -7.74 10.07
CA ASP A 41 -14.86 -6.32 10.16
C ASP A 41 -13.36 -6.11 9.92
N VAL A 42 -13.02 -5.17 9.05
CA VAL A 42 -11.64 -4.88 8.63
C VAL A 42 -11.20 -3.50 9.11
N ALA A 43 -10.02 -3.40 9.72
CA ALA A 43 -9.33 -2.14 9.93
C ALA A 43 -8.16 -2.03 8.95
N ASP A 44 -8.19 -1.08 8.02
CA ASP A 44 -7.11 -0.77 7.08
C ASP A 44 -6.26 0.37 7.68
N ILE A 45 -5.08 0.03 8.21
CA ILE A 45 -4.24 0.97 8.98
C ILE A 45 -3.19 1.60 8.08
N GLY A 46 -3.16 2.94 8.06
CA GLY A 46 -2.44 3.73 7.06
C GLY A 46 -3.10 3.57 5.70
N CYS A 47 -4.43 3.70 5.65
CA CYS A 47 -5.21 3.41 4.45
C CYS A 47 -4.93 4.37 3.28
N GLY A 48 -4.30 5.52 3.54
CA GLY A 48 -4.02 6.55 2.55
C GLY A 48 -5.29 6.99 1.84
N THR A 49 -5.31 6.86 0.52
CA THR A 49 -6.49 7.17 -0.32
C THR A 49 -7.47 6.00 -0.48
N GLY A 50 -7.38 4.96 0.36
CA GLY A 50 -8.32 3.84 0.42
C GLY A 50 -8.14 2.76 -0.67
N ARG A 51 -6.94 2.65 -1.24
CA ARG A 51 -6.67 1.65 -2.31
C ARG A 51 -6.85 0.22 -1.85
N LEU A 52 -6.34 -0.11 -0.67
CA LEU A 52 -6.50 -1.44 -0.09
C LEU A 52 -7.91 -1.62 0.48
N SER A 53 -8.44 -0.61 1.16
CA SER A 53 -9.81 -0.60 1.66
C SER A 53 -10.83 -0.98 0.59
N ARG A 54 -10.67 -0.48 -0.65
CA ARG A 54 -11.55 -0.79 -1.78
C ARG A 54 -11.66 -2.29 -2.08
N LEU A 55 -10.57 -3.05 -1.90
CA LEU A 55 -10.57 -4.49 -2.12
C LEU A 55 -11.60 -5.18 -1.21
N PHE A 56 -11.58 -4.84 0.08
CA PHE A 56 -12.46 -5.42 1.09
C PHE A 56 -13.88 -4.88 0.98
N LEU A 57 -14.04 -3.60 0.63
CA LEU A 57 -15.37 -3.01 0.35
C LEU A 57 -16.05 -3.67 -0.83
N ASN A 58 -15.32 -3.98 -1.90
CA ASN A 58 -15.86 -4.71 -3.06
C ASN A 58 -16.28 -6.14 -2.67
N ASN A 59 -15.66 -6.74 -1.67
CA ASN A 59 -16.05 -8.03 -1.10
C ASN A 59 -17.31 -7.93 -0.19
N GLY A 60 -17.72 -6.72 0.20
CA GLY A 60 -18.90 -6.48 1.05
C GLY A 60 -18.58 -6.23 2.53
N ASN A 61 -17.32 -6.26 2.94
CA ASN A 61 -16.91 -6.07 4.33
C ASN A 61 -17.16 -4.64 4.83
N LEU A 62 -17.41 -4.49 6.14
CA LEU A 62 -17.25 -3.22 6.84
C LEU A 62 -15.77 -2.89 6.97
N VAL A 63 -15.36 -1.68 6.55
CA VAL A 63 -13.96 -1.25 6.56
C VAL A 63 -13.80 0.06 7.32
N PHE A 64 -12.98 0.03 8.36
CA PHE A 64 -12.48 1.20 9.07
C PHE A 64 -11.13 1.60 8.47
N GLY A 65 -11.09 2.70 7.71
CA GLY A 65 -9.87 3.26 7.14
C GLY A 65 -9.22 4.23 8.12
N VAL A 66 -8.14 3.80 8.77
CA VAL A 66 -7.39 4.64 9.74
C VAL A 66 -6.25 5.35 9.04
N GLU A 67 -6.28 6.69 9.01
CA GLU A 67 -5.28 7.51 8.32
C GLU A 67 -5.09 8.85 9.04
N PRO A 68 -3.88 9.17 9.51
CA PRO A 68 -3.62 10.41 10.23
C PRO A 68 -3.49 11.64 9.29
N ASN A 69 -3.11 11.45 8.02
CA ASN A 69 -3.04 12.55 7.08
C ASN A 69 -4.46 12.93 6.60
N GLU A 70 -4.88 14.15 6.95
CA GLU A 70 -6.24 14.63 6.66
C GLU A 70 -6.56 14.67 5.16
N GLU A 71 -5.63 15.13 4.31
CA GLU A 71 -5.85 15.21 2.87
C GLU A 71 -6.04 13.82 2.26
N MET A 72 -5.23 12.83 2.69
CA MET A 72 -5.37 11.43 2.27
C MET A 72 -6.69 10.83 2.74
N ARG A 73 -7.08 11.07 3.99
CA ARG A 73 -8.33 10.57 4.57
C ARG A 73 -9.54 11.14 3.87
N LEU A 74 -9.60 12.47 3.65
CA LEU A 74 -10.67 13.12 2.91
C LEU A 74 -10.76 12.61 1.46
N MET A 75 -9.62 12.34 0.83
CA MET A 75 -9.59 11.74 -0.50
C MET A 75 -10.13 10.29 -0.48
N ALA A 76 -9.81 9.50 0.53
CA ALA A 76 -10.38 8.15 0.69
C ALA A 76 -11.90 8.22 0.86
N GLU A 77 -12.41 9.10 1.70
CA GLU A 77 -13.85 9.33 1.90
C GLU A 77 -14.55 9.73 0.60
N LYS A 78 -13.95 10.65 -0.17
CA LYS A 78 -14.44 11.06 -1.50
C LYS A 78 -14.48 9.90 -2.50
N LEU A 79 -13.42 9.11 -2.59
CA LEU A 79 -13.29 8.02 -3.56
C LEU A 79 -14.10 6.78 -3.20
N LEU A 80 -14.34 6.57 -1.90
CA LEU A 80 -15.07 5.42 -1.37
C LEU A 80 -16.49 5.79 -0.89
N GLY A 81 -16.93 7.03 -1.06
CA GLY A 81 -18.22 7.53 -0.57
C GLY A 81 -19.46 6.80 -1.11
N LYS A 82 -19.31 6.01 -2.19
CA LYS A 82 -20.37 5.12 -2.68
C LYS A 82 -20.57 3.85 -1.81
N PHE A 83 -19.61 3.52 -0.96
CA PHE A 83 -19.67 2.36 -0.07
C PHE A 83 -20.17 2.80 1.30
N ILE A 84 -21.41 2.44 1.63
CA ILE A 84 -22.01 2.77 2.93
C ILE A 84 -21.28 2.11 4.11
N ASN A 85 -20.51 1.06 3.84
CA ASN A 85 -19.71 0.28 4.77
C ASN A 85 -18.23 0.74 4.87
N PHE A 86 -17.91 1.96 4.41
CA PHE A 86 -16.60 2.60 4.65
C PHE A 86 -16.71 3.68 5.73
N ILE A 87 -15.80 3.64 6.70
CA ILE A 87 -15.71 4.63 7.77
C ILE A 87 -14.27 5.13 7.86
N GLY A 88 -14.04 6.41 7.52
CA GLY A 88 -12.74 7.07 7.69
C GLY A 88 -12.50 7.46 9.14
N ILE A 89 -11.30 7.21 9.66
CA ILE A 89 -10.92 7.50 11.05
C ILE A 89 -9.59 8.25 11.08
N ASP A 90 -9.59 9.39 11.76
CA ASP A 90 -8.37 10.13 12.10
C ASP A 90 -7.64 9.43 13.25
N GLY A 91 -6.63 8.63 12.92
CA GLY A 91 -5.85 7.83 13.86
C GLY A 91 -4.53 7.37 13.27
N THR A 92 -3.64 6.88 14.11
CA THR A 92 -2.35 6.30 13.73
C THR A 92 -2.34 4.80 13.98
N ALA A 93 -1.28 4.11 13.56
CA ALA A 93 -1.10 2.69 13.86
C ALA A 93 -0.90 2.41 15.35
N GLU A 94 -0.37 3.40 16.09
CA GLU A 94 -0.11 3.34 17.52
C GLU A 94 -1.32 3.73 18.38
N GLU A 95 -2.28 4.48 17.78
CA GLU A 95 -3.52 4.96 18.39
C GLU A 95 -4.62 5.08 17.34
N THR A 96 -5.31 3.97 17.09
CA THR A 96 -6.29 3.85 16.00
C THR A 96 -7.62 4.53 16.27
N LYS A 97 -7.92 4.85 17.54
CA LYS A 97 -9.22 5.32 18.04
C LYS A 97 -10.38 4.30 17.87
N LEU A 98 -10.09 3.09 17.45
CA LEU A 98 -11.04 1.99 17.40
C LEU A 98 -11.31 1.42 18.80
N ALA A 99 -12.49 0.83 19.01
CA ALA A 99 -12.81 0.17 20.27
C ALA A 99 -12.00 -1.12 20.48
N THR A 100 -11.84 -1.54 21.72
CA THR A 100 -11.22 -2.83 22.05
C THR A 100 -12.06 -3.98 21.49
N ASN A 101 -11.39 -5.01 20.93
CA ASN A 101 -12.04 -6.19 20.34
C ASN A 101 -13.12 -5.83 19.29
N SER A 102 -12.82 -4.88 18.41
CA SER A 102 -13.81 -4.34 17.46
C SER A 102 -13.66 -4.89 16.03
N VAL A 103 -12.50 -5.44 15.66
CA VAL A 103 -12.25 -5.90 14.30
C VAL A 103 -11.71 -7.32 14.25
N ASP A 104 -11.99 -8.02 13.14
CA ASP A 104 -11.53 -9.39 12.90
C ASP A 104 -10.20 -9.41 12.17
N ILE A 105 -9.99 -8.44 11.28
CA ILE A 105 -8.81 -8.35 10.43
C ILE A 105 -8.23 -6.93 10.51
N ILE A 106 -6.92 -6.85 10.69
CA ILE A 106 -6.16 -5.63 10.44
C ILE A 106 -5.40 -5.79 9.15
N THR A 107 -5.51 -4.84 8.24
CA THR A 107 -4.74 -4.79 7.00
C THR A 107 -3.79 -3.60 6.99
N VAL A 108 -2.61 -3.79 6.41
CA VAL A 108 -1.60 -2.73 6.24
C VAL A 108 -1.02 -2.83 4.84
N GLY A 109 -1.35 -1.86 3.99
CA GLY A 109 -0.84 -1.78 2.62
C GLY A 109 0.24 -0.71 2.48
N GLN A 110 1.49 -1.08 2.18
CA GLN A 110 2.63 -0.16 1.92
C GLN A 110 3.00 0.78 3.08
N ALA A 111 2.43 0.60 4.28
CA ALA A 111 2.59 1.55 5.39
C ALA A 111 3.43 1.01 6.56
N PHE A 112 3.58 -0.31 6.68
CA PHE A 112 4.11 -0.97 7.88
C PHE A 112 5.50 -0.49 8.32
N HIS A 113 6.35 -0.07 7.41
CA HIS A 113 7.71 0.42 7.69
C HIS A 113 7.76 1.81 8.37
N TRP A 114 6.62 2.51 8.44
CA TRP A 114 6.49 3.79 9.13
C TRP A 114 6.17 3.66 10.62
N PHE A 115 5.74 2.47 11.06
CA PHE A 115 5.14 2.26 12.37
C PHE A 115 6.18 2.05 13.48
N ASP A 116 5.89 2.55 14.69
CA ASP A 116 6.55 2.10 15.92
C ASP A 116 6.03 0.69 16.26
N LEU A 117 6.78 -0.33 15.89
CA LEU A 117 6.33 -1.73 15.99
C LEU A 117 5.90 -2.13 17.39
N LYS A 118 6.54 -1.59 18.44
CA LYS A 118 6.21 -1.93 19.83
C LYS A 118 4.85 -1.38 20.24
N LYS A 119 4.60 -0.10 19.93
CA LYS A 119 3.33 0.55 20.22
C LYS A 119 2.22 0.00 19.34
N THR A 120 2.47 -0.12 18.03
CA THR A 120 1.55 -0.70 17.06
C THR A 120 1.11 -2.10 17.45
N LYS A 121 2.03 -2.97 17.88
CA LYS A 121 1.70 -4.32 18.32
C LYS A 121 0.76 -4.32 19.52
N LYS A 122 0.95 -3.40 20.47
CA LYS A 122 0.07 -3.24 21.62
C LYS A 122 -1.33 -2.80 21.20
N GLU A 123 -1.41 -1.82 20.30
CA GLU A 123 -2.66 -1.29 19.79
C GLU A 123 -3.42 -2.32 18.94
N PHE A 124 -2.73 -3.01 18.04
CA PHE A 124 -3.33 -4.07 17.21
C PHE A 124 -3.92 -5.20 18.08
N LYS A 125 -3.20 -5.62 19.14
CA LYS A 125 -3.75 -6.58 20.12
C LYS A 125 -5.00 -6.07 20.81
N ARG A 126 -5.08 -4.76 21.09
CA ARG A 126 -6.22 -4.16 21.76
C ARG A 126 -7.48 -4.17 20.89
N ILE A 127 -7.34 -3.81 19.61
CA ILE A 127 -8.49 -3.69 18.70
C ILE A 127 -8.92 -5.00 18.06
N LEU A 128 -8.01 -5.98 17.90
CA LEU A 128 -8.32 -7.29 17.35
C LEU A 128 -9.22 -8.11 18.29
N ARG A 129 -10.21 -8.77 17.71
CA ARG A 129 -10.94 -9.87 18.38
C ARG A 129 -9.99 -11.07 18.60
N LYS A 130 -10.34 -11.95 19.54
CA LYS A 130 -9.50 -13.06 20.00
C LYS A 130 -8.88 -13.92 18.87
N GLU A 131 -9.64 -14.16 17.81
CA GLU A 131 -9.21 -15.01 16.68
C GLU A 131 -8.76 -14.17 15.46
N GLY A 132 -8.55 -12.86 15.65
CA GLY A 132 -8.25 -11.94 14.58
C GLY A 132 -6.85 -12.12 13.99
N TYR A 133 -6.67 -11.63 12.76
CA TYR A 133 -5.43 -11.70 12.00
C TYR A 133 -4.92 -10.32 11.60
N VAL A 134 -3.61 -10.22 11.44
CA VAL A 134 -2.97 -9.09 10.76
C VAL A 134 -2.51 -9.54 9.39
N VAL A 135 -2.79 -8.74 8.37
CA VAL A 135 -2.44 -8.97 6.97
C VAL A 135 -1.61 -7.78 6.47
N ILE A 136 -0.38 -8.03 6.08
CA ILE A 136 0.56 -7.01 5.62
C ILE A 136 0.81 -7.22 4.13
N LEU A 137 0.69 -6.15 3.33
CA LEU A 137 0.74 -6.24 1.87
C LEU A 137 1.73 -5.24 1.27
N TRP A 138 2.44 -5.69 0.23
CA TRP A 138 3.30 -4.85 -0.59
C TRP A 138 3.13 -5.10 -2.08
N ASN A 139 3.06 -4.01 -2.85
CA ASN A 139 3.25 -4.04 -4.30
C ASN A 139 4.72 -3.69 -4.59
N GLU A 140 5.53 -4.69 -4.85
CA GLU A 140 6.94 -4.54 -5.22
C GLU A 140 7.06 -4.39 -6.74
N ARG A 141 7.79 -3.37 -7.24
CA ARG A 141 8.07 -3.26 -8.66
C ARG A 141 8.96 -4.44 -9.10
N THR A 142 8.62 -5.04 -10.24
CA THR A 142 9.45 -6.10 -10.83
C THR A 142 10.65 -5.50 -11.59
N ASN A 143 11.56 -6.36 -12.02
CA ASN A 143 12.66 -6.00 -12.91
C ASN A 143 12.75 -7.00 -14.08
N THR A 144 11.59 -7.51 -14.53
CA THR A 144 11.49 -8.62 -15.49
C THR A 144 11.47 -8.12 -16.93
N SER A 145 10.62 -7.16 -17.25
CA SER A 145 10.48 -6.63 -18.61
C SER A 145 11.49 -5.50 -18.91
N GLN A 146 11.69 -5.22 -20.20
CA GLN A 146 12.58 -4.14 -20.63
C GLN A 146 12.07 -2.77 -20.18
N VAL A 147 10.75 -2.57 -20.17
CA VAL A 147 10.11 -1.36 -19.63
C VAL A 147 10.47 -1.19 -18.16
N MET A 148 10.29 -2.24 -17.35
CA MET A 148 10.59 -2.18 -15.92
C MET A 148 12.06 -1.93 -15.64
N LYS A 149 12.97 -2.55 -16.42
CA LYS A 149 14.43 -2.32 -16.31
C LYS A 149 14.78 -0.86 -16.61
N ALA A 150 14.18 -0.28 -17.65
CA ALA A 150 14.42 1.12 -18.02
C ALA A 150 13.91 2.08 -16.94
N ILE A 151 12.69 1.89 -16.43
CA ILE A 151 12.11 2.71 -15.37
C ILE A 151 12.92 2.59 -14.08
N ASN A 152 13.27 1.38 -13.66
CA ASN A 152 14.06 1.17 -12.44
C ASN A 152 15.46 1.82 -12.57
N LYS A 153 16.07 1.83 -13.76
CA LYS A 153 17.33 2.54 -14.00
C LYS A 153 17.18 4.06 -13.78
N ILE A 154 16.10 4.67 -14.26
CA ILE A 154 15.81 6.09 -14.03
C ILE A 154 15.66 6.36 -12.53
N LEU A 155 14.90 5.54 -11.80
CA LEU A 155 14.66 5.71 -10.37
C LEU A 155 15.94 5.51 -9.53
N LEU A 156 16.77 4.52 -9.88
CA LEU A 156 18.07 4.29 -9.24
C LEU A 156 19.02 5.48 -9.37
N SER A 157 18.95 6.22 -10.49
CA SER A 157 19.79 7.42 -10.69
C SER A 157 19.40 8.58 -9.75
N LEU A 158 18.21 8.56 -9.17
CA LEU A 158 17.74 9.58 -8.25
C LEU A 158 18.23 9.37 -6.82
N ASN A 159 18.14 8.14 -6.35
CA ASN A 159 18.50 7.82 -4.98
C ASN A 159 18.69 6.31 -4.78
N GLN A 160 19.95 5.87 -4.80
CA GLN A 160 20.29 4.46 -4.60
C GLN A 160 19.89 3.95 -3.21
N GLU A 161 20.04 4.76 -2.16
CA GLU A 161 19.70 4.35 -0.80
C GLU A 161 18.20 4.10 -0.62
N HIS A 162 17.35 4.94 -1.25
CA HIS A 162 15.89 4.74 -1.21
C HIS A 162 15.43 3.53 -2.00
N GLU A 163 16.04 3.25 -3.15
CA GLU A 163 15.72 2.05 -3.93
C GLU A 163 16.12 0.77 -3.21
N GLU A 164 17.24 0.77 -2.51
CA GLU A 164 17.65 -0.36 -1.66
C GLU A 164 16.75 -0.50 -0.44
N ALA A 165 16.35 0.61 0.18
CA ALA A 165 15.39 0.61 1.26
C ALA A 165 14.02 0.08 0.81
N GLU A 166 13.48 0.49 -0.35
CA GLU A 166 12.22 -0.05 -0.89
C GLU A 166 12.29 -1.55 -1.17
N LYS A 167 13.44 -2.08 -1.63
CA LYS A 167 13.62 -3.53 -1.82
C LYS A 167 13.65 -4.31 -0.50
N ASN A 168 14.06 -3.66 0.59
CA ASN A 168 14.20 -4.26 1.91
C ASN A 168 12.99 -4.00 2.83
N LEU A 169 11.95 -3.30 2.37
CA LEU A 169 10.77 -2.92 3.17
C LEU A 169 10.00 -4.11 3.76
N VAL A 170 10.16 -5.29 3.17
CA VAL A 170 9.60 -6.55 3.67
C VAL A 170 10.72 -7.44 4.19
N ASP A 171 11.49 -6.94 5.15
CA ASP A 171 12.49 -7.77 5.82
C ASP A 171 11.80 -8.83 6.68
N LYS A 172 12.18 -10.08 6.45
CA LYS A 172 11.74 -11.22 7.25
C LYS A 172 12.01 -11.02 8.75
N LYS A 173 13.07 -10.29 9.10
CA LYS A 173 13.38 -9.94 10.49
C LYS A 173 12.33 -9.00 11.09
N LEU A 174 11.86 -8.00 10.31
CA LEU A 174 10.82 -7.07 10.74
C LEU A 174 9.49 -7.80 10.98
N LEU A 175 9.11 -8.69 10.07
CA LEU A 175 7.92 -9.52 10.22
C LEU A 175 8.03 -10.46 11.43
N ASN A 176 9.16 -11.14 11.60
CA ASN A 176 9.39 -12.01 12.76
C ASN A 176 9.38 -11.23 14.08
N ALA A 177 9.95 -10.02 14.10
CA ALA A 177 9.90 -9.16 15.28
C ALA A 177 8.47 -8.75 15.65
N PHE A 178 7.62 -8.53 14.65
CA PHE A 178 6.24 -8.13 14.87
C PHE A 178 5.33 -9.30 15.24
N PHE A 179 5.32 -10.38 14.46
CA PHE A 179 4.48 -11.55 14.72
C PHE A 179 5.02 -12.42 15.86
N GLY A 180 6.34 -12.42 16.09
CA GLY A 180 7.00 -13.29 17.03
C GLY A 180 7.27 -14.67 16.41
N GLU A 181 7.22 -15.72 17.24
CA GLU A 181 7.43 -17.12 16.81
C GLU A 181 6.20 -17.76 16.14
N GLU A 182 5.10 -16.98 15.97
CA GLU A 182 3.91 -17.48 15.31
C GLU A 182 4.18 -17.80 13.84
N LYS A 183 3.47 -18.79 13.32
CA LYS A 183 3.55 -19.16 11.92
C LYS A 183 3.00 -18.05 11.03
N ILE A 184 3.87 -17.43 10.27
CA ILE A 184 3.49 -16.42 9.27
C ILE A 184 3.15 -17.16 7.97
N GLY A 185 1.90 -17.02 7.53
CA GLY A 185 1.48 -17.44 6.21
C GLY A 185 1.87 -16.38 5.17
N SER A 186 2.05 -16.77 3.93
CA SER A 186 2.35 -15.84 2.85
C SER A 186 1.71 -16.25 1.53
N GLY A 187 1.52 -15.27 0.65
CA GLY A 187 1.10 -15.44 -0.73
C GLY A 187 1.76 -14.40 -1.63
N THR A 188 1.83 -14.71 -2.92
CA THR A 188 2.43 -13.83 -3.93
C THR A 188 1.54 -13.82 -5.16
N PHE A 189 1.22 -12.63 -5.66
CA PHE A 189 0.33 -12.44 -6.79
C PHE A 189 0.95 -11.49 -7.82
N PRO A 190 0.83 -11.79 -9.12
CA PRO A 190 1.15 -10.82 -10.16
C PRO A 190 0.16 -9.66 -10.10
N ASN A 191 0.68 -8.44 -10.29
CA ASN A 191 -0.13 -7.23 -10.38
C ASN A 191 0.44 -6.32 -11.46
N PHE A 192 -0.38 -5.47 -12.07
CA PHE A 192 0.09 -4.55 -13.10
C PHE A 192 -0.84 -3.35 -13.28
N GLN A 193 -0.32 -2.34 -13.94
CA GLN A 193 -1.09 -1.20 -14.45
C GLN A 193 -0.79 -1.03 -15.94
N MET A 194 -1.83 -0.77 -16.73
CA MET A 194 -1.70 -0.28 -18.10
C MET A 194 -1.80 1.23 -18.07
N LEU A 195 -0.75 1.94 -18.47
CA LEU A 195 -0.64 3.38 -18.36
C LEU A 195 -0.30 4.01 -19.72
N ASP A 196 -1.02 5.06 -20.09
CA ASP A 196 -0.58 5.98 -21.13
C ASP A 196 0.60 6.84 -20.64
N LEU A 197 1.12 7.72 -21.47
CA LEU A 197 2.26 8.57 -21.11
C LEU A 197 1.97 9.45 -19.88
N THR A 198 0.76 10.01 -19.80
CA THR A 198 0.33 10.84 -18.67
C THR A 198 0.26 10.01 -17.38
N GLY A 199 -0.33 8.84 -17.46
CA GLY A 199 -0.40 7.89 -16.34
C GLY A 199 0.98 7.41 -15.88
N LEU A 200 1.90 7.11 -16.82
CA LEU A 200 3.27 6.73 -16.49
C LEU A 200 3.99 7.86 -15.73
N LYS A 201 3.94 9.09 -16.25
CA LYS A 201 4.55 10.26 -15.60
C LYS A 201 3.94 10.51 -14.22
N GLY A 202 2.62 10.50 -14.09
CA GLY A 202 1.93 10.67 -12.80
C GLY A 202 2.24 9.55 -11.82
N ARG A 203 2.34 8.29 -12.28
CA ARG A 203 2.74 7.16 -11.43
C ARG A 203 4.14 7.34 -10.84
N ILE A 204 5.10 7.77 -11.65
CA ILE A 204 6.47 7.99 -11.18
C ILE A 204 6.54 9.25 -10.30
N HIS A 205 5.86 10.33 -10.69
CA HIS A 205 5.80 11.55 -9.88
C HIS A 205 5.16 11.33 -8.49
N SER A 206 4.24 10.38 -8.36
CA SER A 206 3.65 9.99 -7.06
C SER A 206 4.62 9.31 -6.09
N ILE A 207 5.88 9.07 -6.47
CA ILE A 207 6.91 8.49 -5.60
C ILE A 207 7.53 9.62 -4.77
N SER A 208 7.61 9.45 -3.46
CA SER A 208 7.97 10.51 -2.51
C SER A 208 9.36 11.14 -2.73
N TYR A 209 10.31 10.41 -3.27
CA TYR A 209 11.67 10.91 -3.54
C TYR A 209 11.87 11.46 -4.96
N VAL A 210 10.85 11.42 -5.82
CA VAL A 210 10.89 12.07 -7.13
C VAL A 210 10.64 13.57 -6.94
N PRO A 211 11.52 14.46 -7.43
CA PRO A 211 11.33 15.90 -7.29
C PRO A 211 10.04 16.41 -7.94
N ASP A 212 9.38 17.40 -7.32
CA ASP A 212 8.14 18.00 -7.87
C ASP A 212 8.41 18.86 -9.11
N SER A 213 9.58 19.49 -9.20
CA SER A 213 9.90 20.47 -10.22
C SER A 213 11.42 20.60 -10.42
N GLY A 214 11.83 21.53 -11.28
CA GLY A 214 13.24 21.81 -11.53
C GLY A 214 13.86 20.97 -12.63
N THR A 215 15.18 21.06 -12.78
CA THR A 215 15.93 20.43 -13.86
C THR A 215 15.85 18.90 -13.79
N GLU A 216 15.96 18.36 -12.59
CA GLU A 216 15.94 16.90 -12.36
C GLU A 216 14.57 16.30 -12.68
N ASN A 217 13.47 16.94 -12.26
CA ASN A 217 12.12 16.52 -12.65
C ASN A 217 11.96 16.52 -14.18
N LYS A 218 12.39 17.60 -14.86
CA LYS A 218 12.34 17.69 -16.33
C LYS A 218 13.13 16.56 -17.00
N ARG A 219 14.32 16.24 -16.49
CA ARG A 219 15.13 15.13 -16.97
C ARG A 219 14.37 13.81 -16.90
N ILE A 220 13.82 13.50 -15.72
CA ILE A 220 13.05 12.26 -15.47
C ILE A 220 11.85 12.18 -16.42
N MET A 221 11.07 13.27 -16.52
CA MET A 221 9.88 13.31 -17.38
C MET A 221 10.19 13.13 -18.86
N ASN A 222 11.38 13.56 -19.32
CA ASN A 222 11.86 13.32 -20.68
C ASN A 222 12.33 11.87 -20.85
N GLU A 223 13.14 11.34 -19.94
CA GLU A 223 13.57 9.92 -20.00
C GLU A 223 12.36 8.97 -19.96
N LEU A 224 11.31 9.26 -19.16
CA LEU A 224 10.05 8.48 -19.16
C LEU A 224 9.31 8.57 -20.49
N LYS A 225 9.36 9.73 -21.16
CA LYS A 225 8.80 9.87 -22.51
C LYS A 225 9.55 8.96 -23.50
N ASP A 226 10.89 8.96 -23.47
CA ASP A 226 11.71 8.11 -24.34
C ASP A 226 11.45 6.61 -24.09
N VAL A 227 11.30 6.22 -22.81
CA VAL A 227 10.92 4.84 -22.43
C VAL A 227 9.53 4.52 -22.98
N PHE A 228 8.58 5.44 -22.84
CA PHE A 228 7.23 5.26 -23.37
C PHE A 228 7.24 5.10 -24.89
N GLU A 229 7.87 6.01 -25.61
CA GLU A 229 7.93 5.98 -27.09
C GLU A 229 8.57 4.68 -27.59
N LYS A 230 9.60 4.19 -26.90
CA LYS A 230 10.29 2.95 -27.27
C LYS A 230 9.49 1.67 -27.00
N TYR A 231 8.69 1.65 -25.92
CA TYR A 231 8.12 0.40 -25.41
C TYR A 231 6.59 0.37 -25.36
N ASN A 232 5.89 1.46 -25.73
CA ASN A 232 4.43 1.42 -25.72
C ASN A 232 3.90 0.42 -26.76
N ASN A 233 2.77 -0.19 -26.42
CA ASN A 233 1.97 -0.99 -27.31
C ASN A 233 0.52 -0.48 -27.26
N GLY A 234 0.02 -0.04 -28.40
CA GLY A 234 -1.32 0.55 -28.47
C GLY A 234 -1.51 1.80 -27.60
N GLY A 235 -0.46 2.64 -27.44
CA GLY A 235 -0.51 3.87 -26.64
C GLY A 235 -0.44 3.65 -25.12
N GLN A 236 -0.02 2.48 -24.66
CA GLN A 236 0.14 2.14 -23.24
C GLN A 236 1.42 1.37 -22.96
N VAL A 237 1.95 1.50 -21.75
CA VAL A 237 3.00 0.65 -21.19
C VAL A 237 2.49 -0.13 -19.99
N LYS A 238 2.99 -1.34 -19.80
CA LYS A 238 2.67 -2.20 -18.68
C LYS A 238 3.68 -2.01 -17.55
N ILE A 239 3.23 -1.49 -16.42
CA ILE A 239 4.03 -1.42 -15.19
C ILE A 239 3.69 -2.63 -14.33
N GLU A 240 4.70 -3.46 -14.06
CA GLU A 240 4.53 -4.76 -13.43
C GLU A 240 4.97 -4.73 -11.97
N TYR A 241 4.16 -5.36 -11.14
CA TYR A 241 4.39 -5.53 -9.70
C TYR A 241 4.25 -6.99 -9.31
N THR A 242 4.86 -7.32 -8.20
CA THR A 242 4.56 -8.51 -7.41
C THR A 242 3.90 -8.06 -6.13
N THR A 243 2.63 -8.41 -5.92
CA THR A 243 1.96 -8.17 -4.63
C THR A 243 2.31 -9.31 -3.69
N ARG A 244 3.02 -8.99 -2.60
CA ARG A 244 3.33 -9.93 -1.52
C ARG A 244 2.35 -9.73 -0.38
N VAL A 245 1.86 -10.81 0.17
CA VAL A 245 0.91 -10.84 1.29
C VAL A 245 1.52 -11.69 2.41
N PHE A 246 1.52 -11.16 3.62
CA PHE A 246 1.92 -11.87 4.83
C PHE A 246 0.76 -11.80 5.83
N TYR A 247 0.43 -12.91 6.46
CA TYR A 247 -0.67 -12.95 7.43
C TYR A 247 -0.34 -13.84 8.62
N GLY A 248 -0.82 -13.44 9.77
CA GLY A 248 -0.60 -14.17 11.01
C GLY A 248 -1.39 -13.59 12.18
N LYS A 249 -1.40 -14.34 13.28
CA LYS A 249 -1.92 -13.85 14.57
C LYS A 249 -0.80 -13.17 15.35
N ILE A 250 -1.17 -12.24 16.21
CA ILE A 250 -0.24 -11.63 17.16
C ILE A 250 -0.44 -12.32 18.50
N LYS A 251 0.60 -12.98 19.03
CA LYS A 251 0.55 -13.60 20.39
C LYS A 251 0.13 -12.59 21.46
N SER A 252 -0.68 -13.06 22.37
CA SER A 252 -1.06 -12.39 23.62
C SER A 252 0.14 -11.94 24.42
#